data_16567cd14271343eafda4a4a5fc1ff19
#
_entry.id   16567cd14271343eafda4a4a5fc1ff19
#
_cell.length_a   1.000
_cell.length_b   1.000
_cell.length_c   1.000
_cell.angle_alpha   90.00
_cell.angle_beta   90.00
_cell.angle_gamma   90.00
#
_symmetry.space_group_name_H-M   'P 1'
#
loop_
_entity.id
_entity.type
_entity.pdbx_description
1 polymer ?
#
loop_
_entity_poly.entity_id
_entity_poly.type
_entity_poly.pdbx_seq_one_letter_code
_entity_poly.pdbx_strand_id
1 'polypeptide(L)'
;MNIHEYQAKAVLKEFGVPVSRGVPVLDAAQAEAAANELGGPLWVVKSQIHAGGRGKGKFKEAAAGEKGGVRLAKSVEEVKTFVQQMLGNTLVTIQTGPAGKQVNRLYIEDGSDIEKEFYLSALVDRETSRVAFVVSTEGGMDIEAVAHDTPEKIHTFSVDPATGVMPHHGRTVAKALGLTGDLAKQAGKLVGQLYTAFVAKDMAMLEINPLIVTPQGQLKCLDAKISFDSNSLYRHPEIMALRDETEEDAKEIEASKHDLAYIALDGTIGCMVNGAGLAMATLDIIKLYGESPANFLDVGGGATEEKVTAAFQIITSDPSVKGILVNIFGGIMKCDVIARGVLAAVKAVGLQVPLVVRLEGTNVEEGKQIILASGLNVIPADDLDDAAQKIVKAVKEAA
;
A
#
# COMPACT_ATOMS: atom_id res chain seq x y z
N MET A 1 -1.07 -0.42 6.47
CA MET A 1 -2.44 0.03 6.12
C MET A 1 -2.39 1.46 5.62
N ASN A 2 -3.02 1.76 4.48
CA ASN A 2 -3.16 3.12 3.93
C ASN A 2 -4.53 3.70 4.30
N ILE A 3 -4.63 5.03 4.29
CA ILE A 3 -5.90 5.76 4.47
C ILE A 3 -6.06 6.83 3.38
N HIS A 4 -7.29 7.31 3.19
CA HIS A 4 -7.58 8.37 2.22
C HIS A 4 -7.06 9.73 2.67
N GLU A 5 -6.86 10.65 1.72
CA GLU A 5 -6.38 12.02 1.97
C GLU A 5 -7.19 12.77 3.03
N TYR A 6 -8.53 12.72 2.96
CA TYR A 6 -9.38 13.41 3.93
C TYR A 6 -9.22 12.85 5.35
N GLN A 7 -9.02 11.53 5.47
CA GLN A 7 -8.73 10.87 6.75
C GLN A 7 -7.33 11.25 7.27
N ALA A 8 -6.34 11.26 6.38
CA ALA A 8 -4.98 11.69 6.71
C ALA A 8 -4.96 13.14 7.25
N LYS A 9 -5.69 14.04 6.61
CA LYS A 9 -5.83 15.43 7.08
C LYS A 9 -6.56 15.52 8.43
N ALA A 10 -7.57 14.68 8.66
CA ALA A 10 -8.27 14.62 9.94
C ALA A 10 -7.30 14.19 11.07
N VAL A 11 -6.53 13.14 10.86
CA VAL A 11 -5.49 12.68 11.80
C VAL A 11 -4.46 13.78 12.06
N LEU A 12 -3.94 14.42 11.03
CA LEU A 12 -2.94 15.49 11.17
C LEU A 12 -3.50 16.71 11.94
N LYS A 13 -4.77 17.02 11.74
CA LYS A 13 -5.46 18.13 12.44
C LYS A 13 -5.53 17.91 13.94
N GLU A 14 -5.66 16.65 14.42
CA GLU A 14 -5.61 16.31 15.85
C GLU A 14 -4.31 16.77 16.53
N PHE A 15 -3.20 16.78 15.78
CA PHE A 15 -1.89 17.24 16.21
C PHE A 15 -1.61 18.72 15.91
N GLY A 16 -2.63 19.45 15.47
CA GLY A 16 -2.54 20.88 15.18
C GLY A 16 -1.81 21.22 13.89
N VAL A 17 -1.59 20.24 12.99
CA VAL A 17 -0.99 20.47 11.66
C VAL A 17 -1.96 21.30 10.83
N PRO A 18 -1.48 22.40 10.18
CA PRO A 18 -2.33 23.23 9.35
C PRO A 18 -2.69 22.51 8.04
N VAL A 19 -3.98 22.19 7.87
CA VAL A 19 -4.57 21.56 6.69
C VAL A 19 -5.72 22.42 6.15
N SER A 20 -6.06 22.26 4.87
CA SER A 20 -7.25 22.90 4.31
C SER A 20 -8.51 22.30 4.90
N ARG A 21 -9.59 23.13 5.00
CA ARG A 21 -10.93 22.62 5.36
C ARG A 21 -11.49 21.84 4.19
N GLY A 22 -12.18 20.76 4.50
CA GLY A 22 -12.85 19.97 3.48
C GLY A 22 -13.88 19.02 4.09
N VAL A 23 -14.76 18.52 3.24
CA VAL A 23 -15.88 17.64 3.60
C VAL A 23 -15.84 16.41 2.70
N PRO A 24 -15.80 15.17 3.26
CA PRO A 24 -15.92 13.96 2.48
C PRO A 24 -17.34 13.78 1.95
N VAL A 25 -17.47 13.27 0.74
CA VAL A 25 -18.74 12.99 0.07
C VAL A 25 -18.73 11.54 -0.41
N LEU A 26 -19.66 10.75 0.14
CA LEU A 26 -19.86 9.34 -0.20
C LEU A 26 -21.11 9.11 -1.05
N ASP A 27 -21.99 10.11 -1.10
CA ASP A 27 -23.22 10.12 -1.89
C ASP A 27 -23.33 11.46 -2.63
N ALA A 28 -23.72 11.41 -3.91
CA ALA A 28 -23.88 12.62 -4.73
C ALA A 28 -24.87 13.64 -4.13
N ALA A 29 -25.85 13.20 -3.37
CA ALA A 29 -26.80 14.07 -2.67
C ALA A 29 -26.15 14.98 -1.61
N GLN A 30 -24.96 14.62 -1.10
CA GLN A 30 -24.23 15.40 -0.10
C GLN A 30 -23.47 16.59 -0.70
N ALA A 31 -23.31 16.65 -2.03
CA ALA A 31 -22.45 17.62 -2.71
C ALA A 31 -22.81 19.08 -2.41
N GLU A 32 -24.10 19.42 -2.45
CA GLU A 32 -24.59 20.78 -2.20
C GLU A 32 -24.38 21.21 -0.75
N ALA A 33 -24.68 20.33 0.20
CA ALA A 33 -24.48 20.59 1.62
C ALA A 33 -23.00 20.81 1.94
N ALA A 34 -22.12 19.97 1.40
CA ALA A 34 -20.68 20.08 1.58
C ALA A 34 -20.11 21.39 0.99
N ALA A 35 -20.56 21.77 -0.22
CA ALA A 35 -20.12 23.01 -0.83
C ALA A 35 -20.59 24.25 -0.03
N ASN A 36 -21.81 24.25 0.47
CA ASN A 36 -22.38 25.33 1.29
C ASN A 36 -21.67 25.43 2.66
N GLU A 37 -21.32 24.30 3.29
CA GLU A 37 -20.58 24.28 4.55
C GLU A 37 -19.21 24.96 4.41
N LEU A 38 -18.52 24.73 3.28
CA LEU A 38 -17.22 25.34 2.99
C LEU A 38 -17.32 26.82 2.62
N GLY A 39 -18.38 27.23 1.94
CA GLY A 39 -18.72 28.64 1.66
C GLY A 39 -18.12 29.26 0.39
N GLY A 40 -17.11 28.61 -0.24
CA GLY A 40 -16.49 29.09 -1.47
C GLY A 40 -15.69 30.41 -1.34
N PRO A 41 -15.39 31.07 -2.43
CA PRO A 41 -15.92 30.99 -3.82
C PRO A 41 -15.22 29.96 -4.72
N LEU A 42 -14.23 29.24 -4.23
CA LEU A 42 -13.48 28.22 -4.97
C LEU A 42 -13.46 26.92 -4.19
N TRP A 43 -13.83 25.83 -4.84
CA TRP A 43 -13.78 24.48 -4.29
C TRP A 43 -12.89 23.59 -5.14
N VAL A 44 -12.27 22.59 -4.51
CA VAL A 44 -11.55 21.52 -5.19
C VAL A 44 -12.26 20.21 -4.91
N VAL A 45 -12.75 19.54 -5.96
CA VAL A 45 -13.39 18.22 -5.87
C VAL A 45 -12.33 17.18 -6.21
N LYS A 46 -11.98 16.33 -5.23
CA LYS A 46 -10.86 15.37 -5.33
C LYS A 46 -11.37 13.93 -5.21
N SER A 47 -11.06 13.07 -6.19
CA SER A 47 -11.26 11.62 -6.07
C SER A 47 -10.43 11.07 -4.92
N GLN A 48 -11.01 10.19 -4.12
CA GLN A 48 -10.34 9.51 -3.02
C GLN A 48 -10.10 8.06 -3.40
N ILE A 49 -8.89 7.76 -3.86
CA ILE A 49 -8.36 6.44 -4.15
C ILE A 49 -6.93 6.35 -3.60
N HIS A 50 -6.46 5.15 -3.25
CA HIS A 50 -5.11 4.94 -2.74
C HIS A 50 -4.05 4.95 -3.87
N ALA A 51 -4.16 5.91 -4.78
CA ALA A 51 -3.22 6.09 -5.88
C ALA A 51 -2.91 7.57 -6.09
N GLY A 52 -1.65 7.86 -6.41
CA GLY A 52 -1.19 9.16 -6.82
C GLY A 52 -1.52 9.50 -8.28
N GLY A 53 -1.22 10.76 -8.68
CA GLY A 53 -1.42 11.21 -10.05
C GLY A 53 -2.88 11.45 -10.43
N ARG A 54 -3.80 11.52 -9.48
CA ARG A 54 -5.25 11.70 -9.68
C ARG A 54 -5.61 12.86 -10.58
N GLY A 55 -4.92 14.00 -10.46
CA GLY A 55 -5.18 15.19 -11.28
C GLY A 55 -4.92 14.99 -12.76
N LYS A 56 -3.94 14.16 -13.11
CA LYS A 56 -3.56 13.80 -14.49
C LYS A 56 -4.26 12.51 -14.97
N GLY A 57 -4.96 11.82 -14.10
CA GLY A 57 -5.69 10.59 -14.41
C GLY A 57 -6.83 10.83 -15.39
N LYS A 58 -7.34 9.75 -15.99
CA LYS A 58 -8.47 9.76 -16.91
C LYS A 58 -9.54 8.77 -16.45
N PHE A 59 -10.80 9.16 -16.53
CA PHE A 59 -11.89 8.24 -16.28
C PHE A 59 -12.14 7.34 -17.49
N LYS A 60 -12.53 6.10 -17.25
CA LYS A 60 -12.90 5.16 -18.32
C LYS A 60 -14.25 5.51 -18.96
N GLU A 61 -15.18 5.96 -18.13
CA GLU A 61 -16.55 6.24 -18.51
C GLU A 61 -16.66 7.62 -19.19
N ALA A 62 -17.18 7.66 -20.40
CA ALA A 62 -17.34 8.90 -21.17
C ALA A 62 -18.20 9.94 -20.44
N ALA A 63 -19.17 9.51 -19.64
CA ALA A 63 -20.04 10.38 -18.82
C ALA A 63 -19.25 11.21 -17.77
N ALA A 64 -18.06 10.75 -17.37
CA ALA A 64 -17.19 11.48 -16.46
C ALA A 64 -16.51 12.69 -17.13
N GLY A 65 -16.53 12.81 -18.44
CA GLY A 65 -15.87 13.85 -19.21
C GLY A 65 -14.35 13.69 -19.27
N GLU A 66 -13.67 14.68 -19.85
CA GLU A 66 -12.22 14.60 -20.13
C GLU A 66 -11.32 15.05 -18.94
N LYS A 67 -11.90 15.68 -17.91
CA LYS A 67 -11.15 16.18 -16.76
C LYS A 67 -10.73 15.04 -15.84
N GLY A 68 -9.55 15.17 -15.22
CA GLY A 68 -9.02 14.20 -14.26
C GLY A 68 -9.78 14.11 -12.94
N GLY A 69 -9.19 13.38 -12.00
CA GLY A 69 -9.76 13.12 -10.67
C GLY A 69 -9.59 14.25 -9.65
N VAL A 70 -9.09 15.42 -10.06
CA VAL A 70 -9.03 16.64 -9.23
C VAL A 70 -9.58 17.80 -10.08
N ARG A 71 -10.65 18.45 -9.61
CA ARG A 71 -11.36 19.46 -10.40
C ARG A 71 -11.63 20.71 -9.58
N LEU A 72 -11.37 21.87 -10.17
CA LEU A 72 -11.69 23.18 -9.58
C LEU A 72 -13.10 23.58 -9.97
N ALA A 73 -13.93 23.92 -8.98
CA ALA A 73 -15.30 24.40 -9.14
C ALA A 73 -15.43 25.83 -8.61
N LYS A 74 -16.16 26.69 -9.33
CA LYS A 74 -16.40 28.10 -9.01
C LYS A 74 -17.86 28.38 -8.61
N SER A 75 -18.68 27.35 -8.60
CA SER A 75 -20.07 27.42 -8.15
C SER A 75 -20.50 26.10 -7.53
N VAL A 76 -21.54 26.15 -6.71
CA VAL A 76 -22.13 24.93 -6.11
C VAL A 76 -22.66 23.98 -7.19
N GLU A 77 -23.19 24.51 -8.29
CA GLU A 77 -23.67 23.69 -9.42
C GLU A 77 -22.52 22.96 -10.12
N GLU A 78 -21.35 23.60 -10.25
CA GLU A 78 -20.16 22.91 -10.77
C GLU A 78 -19.69 21.81 -9.82
N VAL A 79 -19.74 22.03 -8.49
CA VAL A 79 -19.42 20.99 -7.50
C VAL A 79 -20.36 19.79 -7.67
N LYS A 80 -21.68 20.01 -7.75
CA LYS A 80 -22.69 18.95 -7.96
C LYS A 80 -22.40 18.18 -9.25
N THR A 81 -22.15 18.90 -10.34
CA THR A 81 -21.82 18.30 -11.64
C THR A 81 -20.57 17.42 -11.57
N PHE A 82 -19.50 17.91 -10.94
CA PHE A 82 -18.26 17.13 -10.83
C PHE A 82 -18.44 15.92 -9.92
N VAL A 83 -19.19 16.04 -8.82
CA VAL A 83 -19.49 14.90 -7.96
C VAL A 83 -20.24 13.81 -8.74
N GLN A 84 -21.28 14.18 -9.53
CA GLN A 84 -22.02 13.23 -10.36
C GLN A 84 -21.15 12.58 -11.44
N GLN A 85 -20.20 13.31 -12.00
CA GLN A 85 -19.29 12.82 -13.03
C GLN A 85 -18.17 11.91 -12.49
N MET A 86 -17.79 12.08 -11.24
CA MET A 86 -16.61 11.40 -10.67
C MET A 86 -16.99 10.21 -9.79
N LEU A 87 -18.06 10.34 -8.98
CA LEU A 87 -18.46 9.30 -8.03
C LEU A 87 -18.99 8.08 -8.77
N GLY A 88 -18.53 6.89 -8.40
CA GLY A 88 -18.91 5.62 -9.02
C GLY A 88 -18.15 5.27 -10.30
N ASN A 89 -17.44 6.22 -10.91
CA ASN A 89 -16.68 6.02 -12.15
C ASN A 89 -15.22 5.57 -11.86
N THR A 90 -14.57 4.97 -12.85
CA THR A 90 -13.25 4.35 -12.74
C THR A 90 -12.16 5.32 -13.17
N LEU A 91 -11.31 5.74 -12.24
CA LEU A 91 -10.16 6.60 -12.52
C LEU A 91 -8.91 5.77 -12.80
N VAL A 92 -8.30 6.02 -13.95
CA VAL A 92 -7.02 5.42 -14.38
C VAL A 92 -5.90 6.44 -14.16
N THR A 93 -4.88 6.04 -13.41
CA THR A 93 -3.65 6.80 -13.19
C THR A 93 -2.44 5.94 -13.54
N ILE A 94 -1.23 6.51 -13.53
CA ILE A 94 0.00 5.71 -13.72
C ILE A 94 0.10 4.62 -12.63
N GLN A 95 -0.27 4.93 -11.39
CA GLN A 95 -0.16 3.99 -10.26
C GLN A 95 -1.25 2.91 -10.25
N THR A 96 -2.46 3.20 -10.76
CA THR A 96 -3.52 2.17 -10.84
C THR A 96 -3.34 1.23 -12.03
N GLY A 97 -2.46 1.56 -12.96
CA GLY A 97 -2.39 0.86 -14.24
C GLY A 97 -3.71 0.97 -15.05
N PRO A 98 -3.83 0.21 -16.17
CA PRO A 98 -4.98 0.28 -17.06
C PRO A 98 -6.28 -0.24 -16.44
N ALA A 99 -6.21 -1.04 -15.39
CA ALA A 99 -7.40 -1.50 -14.65
C ALA A 99 -8.14 -0.35 -13.96
N GLY A 100 -7.43 0.69 -13.53
CA GLY A 100 -8.00 1.81 -12.81
C GLY A 100 -8.53 1.43 -11.43
N LYS A 101 -9.07 2.42 -10.71
CA LYS A 101 -9.79 2.23 -9.44
C LYS A 101 -11.12 2.95 -9.48
N GLN A 102 -12.17 2.32 -8.99
CA GLN A 102 -13.48 2.95 -8.86
C GLN A 102 -13.44 4.02 -7.77
N VAL A 103 -13.98 5.19 -8.05
CA VAL A 103 -14.06 6.31 -7.11
C VAL A 103 -15.31 6.17 -6.26
N ASN A 104 -15.18 5.57 -5.08
CA ASN A 104 -16.29 5.33 -4.16
C ASN A 104 -16.54 6.51 -3.21
N ARG A 105 -15.64 7.49 -3.17
CA ARG A 105 -15.72 8.67 -2.32
C ARG A 105 -14.97 9.84 -2.91
N LEU A 106 -15.43 11.02 -2.59
CA LEU A 106 -14.84 12.28 -2.98
C LEU A 106 -14.52 13.12 -1.74
N TYR A 107 -13.63 14.08 -1.91
CA TYR A 107 -13.32 15.08 -0.92
C TYR A 107 -13.50 16.47 -1.56
N ILE A 108 -14.39 17.28 -1.02
CA ILE A 108 -14.59 18.66 -1.44
C ILE A 108 -13.81 19.53 -0.46
N GLU A 109 -12.90 20.34 -0.96
CA GLU A 109 -11.97 21.12 -0.17
C GLU A 109 -12.04 22.59 -0.56
N ASP A 110 -11.81 23.49 0.41
CA ASP A 110 -11.60 24.91 0.14
C ASP A 110 -10.43 25.08 -0.83
N GLY A 111 -10.63 25.81 -1.91
CA GLY A 111 -9.56 26.24 -2.79
C GLY A 111 -8.52 27.08 -2.01
N SER A 112 -7.26 26.81 -2.28
CA SER A 112 -6.15 27.56 -1.68
C SER A 112 -5.38 28.28 -2.77
N ASP A 113 -5.09 29.58 -2.54
CA ASP A 113 -4.13 30.29 -3.35
C ASP A 113 -2.72 29.81 -2.98
N ILE A 114 -1.91 29.51 -3.99
CA ILE A 114 -0.60 28.91 -3.84
C ILE A 114 0.44 29.92 -4.31
N GLU A 115 1.34 30.32 -3.42
CA GLU A 115 2.52 31.13 -3.77
C GLU A 115 3.73 30.25 -4.09
N LYS A 116 3.94 29.20 -3.27
CA LYS A 116 5.02 28.21 -3.43
C LYS A 116 4.55 26.82 -3.04
N GLU A 117 5.12 25.83 -3.71
CA GLU A 117 4.90 24.42 -3.44
C GLU A 117 6.20 23.75 -3.02
N PHE A 118 6.14 22.89 -2.02
CA PHE A 118 7.26 22.13 -1.49
C PHE A 118 6.85 20.67 -1.28
N TYR A 119 7.85 19.82 -1.22
CA TYR A 119 7.70 18.42 -0.79
C TYR A 119 8.21 18.27 0.64
N LEU A 120 7.47 17.52 1.47
CA LEU A 120 7.91 17.11 2.79
C LEU A 120 7.35 15.72 3.10
N SER A 121 8.24 14.81 3.48
CA SER A 121 7.82 13.48 3.97
C SER A 121 8.58 13.07 5.23
N ALA A 122 8.01 12.13 5.96
CA ALA A 122 8.64 11.42 7.05
C ALA A 122 8.44 9.91 6.86
N LEU A 123 9.48 9.12 7.10
CA LEU A 123 9.45 7.67 6.95
C LEU A 123 10.39 7.00 7.97
N VAL A 124 10.15 5.70 8.20
CA VAL A 124 11.07 4.89 8.99
C VAL A 124 12.29 4.55 8.15
N ASP A 125 13.44 5.11 8.52
CA ASP A 125 14.73 4.74 7.95
C ASP A 125 15.28 3.50 8.67
N ARG A 126 15.32 2.39 7.95
CA ARG A 126 15.76 1.10 8.49
C ARG A 126 17.27 1.03 8.68
N GLU A 127 18.05 1.77 7.91
CA GLU A 127 19.50 1.81 8.03
C GLU A 127 19.93 2.44 9.34
N THR A 128 19.33 3.58 9.70
CA THR A 128 19.66 4.31 10.93
C THR A 128 18.75 3.96 12.11
N SER A 129 17.66 3.19 11.88
CA SER A 129 16.61 2.90 12.88
C SER A 129 15.98 4.17 13.46
N ARG A 130 15.75 5.17 12.62
CA ARG A 130 15.22 6.49 12.99
C ARG A 130 14.08 6.90 12.07
N VAL A 131 13.35 7.94 12.48
CA VAL A 131 12.44 8.64 11.56
C VAL A 131 13.26 9.62 10.74
N ALA A 132 13.31 9.42 9.44
CA ALA A 132 13.93 10.36 8.50
C ALA A 132 12.88 11.29 7.90
N PHE A 133 13.27 12.54 7.74
CA PHE A 133 12.53 13.54 6.98
C PHE A 133 13.22 13.78 5.64
N VAL A 134 12.42 13.86 4.58
CA VAL A 134 12.86 14.24 3.25
C VAL A 134 12.13 15.50 2.85
N VAL A 135 12.87 16.52 2.42
CA VAL A 135 12.31 17.80 1.99
C VAL A 135 12.90 18.24 0.66
N SER A 136 12.08 18.89 -0.16
CA SER A 136 12.51 19.46 -1.45
C SER A 136 11.72 20.72 -1.79
N THR A 137 12.36 21.60 -2.55
CA THR A 137 11.71 22.77 -3.17
C THR A 137 10.81 22.39 -4.35
N GLU A 138 10.85 21.15 -4.80
CA GLU A 138 10.08 20.62 -5.93
C GLU A 138 8.79 19.97 -5.44
N GLY A 139 7.81 20.78 -5.02
CA GLY A 139 6.49 20.31 -4.62
C GLY A 139 5.56 20.05 -5.80
N GLY A 140 4.52 19.22 -5.60
CA GLY A 140 3.53 18.89 -6.62
C GLY A 140 4.07 17.99 -7.75
N MET A 141 5.31 17.52 -7.63
CA MET A 141 5.99 16.66 -8.61
C MET A 141 6.18 15.24 -8.05
N ASP A 142 6.55 14.33 -8.96
CA ASP A 142 7.01 13.00 -8.59
C ASP A 142 8.40 13.10 -7.95
N ILE A 143 8.48 12.82 -6.65
CA ILE A 143 9.72 12.98 -5.88
C ILE A 143 10.81 11.98 -6.30
N GLU A 144 10.44 10.82 -6.82
CA GLU A 144 11.37 9.81 -7.29
C GLU A 144 12.07 10.29 -8.57
N ALA A 145 11.33 10.94 -9.47
CA ALA A 145 11.90 11.60 -10.64
C ALA A 145 12.83 12.75 -10.23
N VAL A 146 12.45 13.57 -9.23
CA VAL A 146 13.31 14.64 -8.70
C VAL A 146 14.59 14.06 -8.09
N ALA A 147 14.50 12.98 -7.33
CA ALA A 147 15.65 12.31 -6.73
C ALA A 147 16.62 11.72 -7.78
N HIS A 148 16.09 11.27 -8.91
CA HIS A 148 16.89 10.77 -10.03
C HIS A 148 17.54 11.91 -10.83
N ASP A 149 16.77 12.94 -11.20
CA ASP A 149 17.19 13.96 -12.16
C ASP A 149 17.96 15.13 -11.49
N THR A 150 17.59 15.47 -10.25
CA THR A 150 18.16 16.61 -9.50
C THR A 150 18.34 16.26 -8.02
N PRO A 151 19.19 15.26 -7.69
CA PRO A 151 19.36 14.76 -6.32
C PRO A 151 19.82 15.84 -5.32
N GLU A 152 20.48 16.91 -5.78
CA GLU A 152 20.90 18.04 -4.96
C GLU A 152 19.73 18.86 -4.37
N LYS A 153 18.52 18.70 -4.92
CA LYS A 153 17.29 19.32 -4.40
C LYS A 153 16.63 18.49 -3.30
N ILE A 154 17.11 17.29 -3.05
CA ILE A 154 16.62 16.42 -1.98
C ILE A 154 17.48 16.61 -0.74
N HIS A 155 16.84 17.01 0.35
CA HIS A 155 17.50 17.17 1.64
C HIS A 155 16.90 16.17 2.64
N THR A 156 17.75 15.32 3.21
CA THR A 156 17.33 14.31 4.19
C THR A 156 18.02 14.55 5.53
N PHE A 157 17.28 14.35 6.61
CA PHE A 157 17.82 14.29 7.97
C PHE A 157 17.02 13.32 8.82
N SER A 158 17.65 12.75 9.83
CA SER A 158 17.00 11.82 10.77
C SER A 158 16.83 12.44 12.14
N VAL A 159 15.78 12.02 12.85
CA VAL A 159 15.50 12.42 14.22
C VAL A 159 15.84 11.27 15.15
N ASP A 160 16.72 11.52 16.12
CA ASP A 160 17.05 10.55 17.15
C ASP A 160 15.85 10.36 18.10
N PRO A 161 15.30 9.14 18.25
CA PRO A 161 14.14 8.90 19.08
C PRO A 161 14.37 9.20 20.59
N ALA A 162 15.62 9.17 21.04
CA ALA A 162 15.97 9.52 22.41
C ALA A 162 15.82 11.01 22.72
N THR A 163 16.01 11.88 21.72
CA THR A 163 15.90 13.34 21.90
C THR A 163 14.62 13.92 21.31
N GLY A 164 14.02 13.21 20.35
CA GLY A 164 12.90 13.73 19.57
C GLY A 164 13.31 14.92 18.68
N VAL A 165 12.32 15.66 18.20
CA VAL A 165 12.56 16.84 17.38
C VAL A 165 13.14 17.99 18.23
N MET A 166 14.28 18.49 17.78
CA MET A 166 14.99 19.60 18.38
C MET A 166 14.93 20.84 17.47
N PRO A 167 15.15 22.06 17.98
CA PRO A 167 15.04 23.30 17.20
C PRO A 167 15.89 23.34 15.93
N HIS A 168 17.01 22.60 15.88
CA HIS A 168 17.84 22.54 14.66
C HIS A 168 17.17 21.82 13.51
N HIS A 169 16.31 20.80 13.76
CA HIS A 169 15.57 20.12 12.70
C HIS A 169 14.65 21.09 11.95
N GLY A 170 13.92 21.94 12.68
CA GLY A 170 13.11 23.00 12.07
C GLY A 170 13.92 23.99 11.27
N ARG A 171 15.12 24.39 11.75
CA ARG A 171 16.04 25.26 11.00
C ARG A 171 16.57 24.57 9.75
N THR A 172 16.84 23.28 9.80
CA THR A 172 17.26 22.50 8.62
C THR A 172 16.19 22.53 7.54
N VAL A 173 14.93 22.27 7.89
CA VAL A 173 13.81 22.35 6.95
C VAL A 173 13.65 23.78 6.40
N ALA A 174 13.65 24.78 7.28
CA ALA A 174 13.50 26.16 6.85
C ALA A 174 14.62 26.58 5.86
N LYS A 175 15.87 26.18 6.12
CA LYS A 175 17.00 26.45 5.24
C LYS A 175 16.86 25.73 3.89
N ALA A 176 16.52 24.42 3.91
CA ALA A 176 16.35 23.61 2.70
C ALA A 176 15.24 24.18 1.79
N LEU A 177 14.15 24.68 2.36
CA LEU A 177 13.03 25.26 1.64
C LEU A 177 13.15 26.78 1.37
N GLY A 178 14.25 27.40 1.79
CA GLY A 178 14.46 28.86 1.64
C GLY A 178 13.46 29.72 2.43
N LEU A 179 12.95 29.20 3.54
CA LEU A 179 11.96 29.88 4.40
C LEU A 179 12.66 30.77 5.43
N THR A 180 12.16 31.97 5.62
CA THR A 180 12.70 32.97 6.55
C THR A 180 11.61 33.56 7.45
N GLY A 181 12.01 34.30 8.51
CA GLY A 181 11.07 35.03 9.37
C GLY A 181 10.02 34.08 10.02
N ASP A 182 8.76 34.45 9.89
CA ASP A 182 7.66 33.69 10.48
C ASP A 182 7.42 32.33 9.79
N LEU A 183 7.69 32.21 8.49
CA LEU A 183 7.62 30.93 7.79
C LEU A 183 8.63 29.92 8.34
N ALA A 184 9.84 30.37 8.71
CA ALA A 184 10.83 29.50 9.35
C ALA A 184 10.36 29.00 10.73
N LYS A 185 9.68 29.85 11.51
CA LYS A 185 9.07 29.42 12.80
C LYS A 185 7.93 28.42 12.57
N GLN A 186 7.08 28.67 11.57
CA GLN A 186 6.01 27.75 11.19
C GLN A 186 6.56 26.39 10.75
N ALA A 187 7.65 26.35 9.96
CA ALA A 187 8.32 25.13 9.57
C ALA A 187 8.84 24.34 10.78
N GLY A 188 9.45 25.02 11.75
CA GLY A 188 9.91 24.40 12.99
C GLY A 188 8.77 23.78 13.80
N LYS A 189 7.65 24.49 13.93
CA LYS A 189 6.45 23.96 14.62
C LYS A 189 5.86 22.77 13.86
N LEU A 190 5.76 22.88 12.53
CA LEU A 190 5.21 21.84 11.66
C LEU A 190 5.99 20.52 11.79
N VAL A 191 7.33 20.57 11.73
CA VAL A 191 8.17 19.36 11.88
C VAL A 191 7.94 18.70 13.23
N GLY A 192 7.82 19.47 14.32
CA GLY A 192 7.49 18.94 15.64
C GLY A 192 6.12 18.25 15.68
N GLN A 193 5.10 18.86 15.10
CA GLN A 193 3.75 18.33 15.03
C GLN A 193 3.69 17.03 14.20
N LEU A 194 4.36 17.02 13.03
CA LEU A 194 4.41 15.85 12.16
C LEU A 194 5.14 14.67 12.81
N TYR A 195 6.27 14.93 13.45
CA TYR A 195 7.00 13.88 14.18
C TYR A 195 6.18 13.31 15.33
N THR A 196 5.51 14.17 16.10
CA THR A 196 4.64 13.74 17.20
C THR A 196 3.49 12.86 16.68
N ALA A 197 2.83 13.27 15.58
CA ALA A 197 1.79 12.48 14.95
C ALA A 197 2.33 11.13 14.44
N PHE A 198 3.49 11.17 13.77
CA PHE A 198 4.14 10.00 13.19
C PHE A 198 4.40 8.92 14.24
N VAL A 199 5.03 9.30 15.36
CA VAL A 199 5.36 8.36 16.45
C VAL A 199 4.12 7.94 17.24
N ALA A 200 3.22 8.89 17.54
CA ALA A 200 2.03 8.60 18.36
C ALA A 200 1.03 7.67 17.68
N LYS A 201 1.00 7.64 16.36
CA LYS A 201 0.08 6.81 15.56
C LYS A 201 0.77 5.64 14.85
N ASP A 202 2.04 5.36 15.15
CA ASP A 202 2.85 4.32 14.46
C ASP A 202 2.77 4.40 12.94
N MET A 203 3.01 5.59 12.41
CA MET A 203 3.05 5.76 10.96
C MET A 203 4.30 5.07 10.40
N ALA A 204 4.16 4.40 9.26
CA ALA A 204 5.28 3.88 8.48
C ALA A 204 5.80 4.93 7.49
N MET A 205 4.88 5.76 6.96
CA MET A 205 5.17 6.84 6.04
C MET A 205 4.12 7.94 6.17
N LEU A 206 4.58 9.17 6.08
CA LEU A 206 3.77 10.39 5.97
C LEU A 206 4.36 11.23 4.84
N GLU A 207 3.56 11.54 3.83
CA GLU A 207 3.95 12.38 2.70
C GLU A 207 3.00 13.58 2.59
N ILE A 208 3.57 14.75 2.43
CA ILE A 208 2.87 16.00 2.15
C ILE A 208 3.38 16.52 0.80
N ASN A 209 2.54 16.43 -0.23
CA ASN A 209 2.93 16.80 -1.58
C ASN A 209 1.74 17.38 -2.37
N PRO A 210 1.58 18.72 -2.38
CA PRO A 210 2.51 19.70 -1.86
C PRO A 210 2.23 20.20 -0.42
N LEU A 211 3.30 20.63 0.25
CA LEU A 211 3.24 21.61 1.32
C LEU A 211 3.30 23.00 0.68
N ILE A 212 2.36 23.87 0.98
CA ILE A 212 2.26 25.17 0.30
C ILE A 212 2.55 26.36 1.21
N VAL A 213 3.03 27.44 0.61
CA VAL A 213 2.97 28.79 1.18
C VAL A 213 1.81 29.52 0.52
N THR A 214 0.93 30.10 1.33
CA THR A 214 -0.15 30.97 0.83
C THR A 214 0.33 32.43 0.72
N PRO A 215 -0.34 33.28 -0.10
CA PRO A 215 -0.01 34.71 -0.18
C PRO A 215 -0.11 35.46 1.17
N GLN A 216 -0.82 34.89 2.13
CA GLN A 216 -0.92 35.44 3.50
C GLN A 216 0.26 34.99 4.39
N GLY A 217 1.27 34.32 3.85
CA GLY A 217 2.45 33.87 4.58
C GLY A 217 2.17 32.71 5.54
N GLN A 218 1.30 31.78 5.17
CA GLN A 218 0.99 30.60 5.97
C GLN A 218 1.52 29.34 5.29
N LEU A 219 2.15 28.45 6.08
CA LEU A 219 2.42 27.07 5.66
C LEU A 219 1.18 26.22 5.85
N LYS A 220 0.80 25.42 4.83
CA LYS A 220 -0.36 24.56 4.86
C LYS A 220 -0.12 23.26 4.09
N CYS A 221 -0.54 22.11 4.64
CA CYS A 221 -0.54 20.84 3.96
C CYS A 221 -1.74 20.76 3.01
N LEU A 222 -1.49 20.75 1.70
CA LEU A 222 -2.55 20.74 0.69
C LEU A 222 -2.97 19.32 0.29
N ASP A 223 -2.04 18.39 0.24
CA ASP A 223 -2.31 16.96 0.08
C ASP A 223 -1.51 16.17 1.12
N ALA A 224 -2.05 15.08 1.61
CA ALA A 224 -1.42 14.24 2.60
C ALA A 224 -1.70 12.77 2.33
N LYS A 225 -0.66 11.95 2.36
CA LYS A 225 -0.71 10.50 2.27
C LYS A 225 -0.07 9.91 3.52
N ILE A 226 -0.78 9.01 4.19
CA ILE A 226 -0.28 8.33 5.39
C ILE A 226 -0.44 6.83 5.23
N SER A 227 0.60 6.10 5.60
CA SER A 227 0.54 4.67 5.84
C SER A 227 0.95 4.37 7.28
N PHE A 228 0.31 3.37 7.88
CA PHE A 228 0.57 2.92 9.24
C PHE A 228 1.25 1.57 9.23
N ASP A 229 2.04 1.30 10.28
CA ASP A 229 2.56 -0.04 10.53
C ASP A 229 1.40 -0.99 10.87
N SER A 230 1.13 -1.95 10.00
CA SER A 230 0.04 -2.90 10.19
C SER A 230 0.21 -3.75 11.45
N ASN A 231 1.45 -3.96 11.91
CA ASN A 231 1.73 -4.71 13.14
C ASN A 231 1.34 -3.96 14.42
N SER A 232 1.14 -2.64 14.34
CA SER A 232 0.76 -1.80 15.49
C SER A 232 -0.73 -1.49 15.58
N LEU A 233 -1.53 -1.82 14.55
CA LEU A 233 -2.94 -1.43 14.46
C LEU A 233 -3.81 -1.96 15.61
N TYR A 234 -3.41 -3.06 16.25
CA TYR A 234 -4.13 -3.59 17.42
C TYR A 234 -4.22 -2.58 18.59
N ARG A 235 -3.30 -1.62 18.67
CA ARG A 235 -3.31 -0.55 19.67
C ARG A 235 -3.90 0.77 19.17
N HIS A 236 -4.33 0.83 17.90
CA HIS A 236 -4.95 1.98 17.26
C HIS A 236 -6.30 1.61 16.62
N PRO A 237 -7.33 1.24 17.42
CA PRO A 237 -8.63 0.87 16.88
C PRO A 237 -9.30 2.00 16.09
N GLU A 238 -9.03 3.27 16.45
CA GLU A 238 -9.52 4.44 15.73
C GLU A 238 -8.92 4.57 14.32
N ILE A 239 -7.66 4.14 14.15
CA ILE A 239 -7.00 4.09 12.84
C ILE A 239 -7.53 2.89 12.03
N MET A 240 -7.67 1.74 12.69
CA MET A 240 -8.22 0.54 12.05
C MET A 240 -9.63 0.79 11.49
N ALA A 241 -10.44 1.60 12.17
CA ALA A 241 -11.78 1.99 11.70
C ALA A 241 -11.76 2.83 10.41
N LEU A 242 -10.62 3.39 10.01
CA LEU A 242 -10.45 4.16 8.77
C LEU A 242 -10.13 3.27 7.56
N ARG A 243 -9.93 1.96 7.75
CA ARG A 243 -9.59 1.01 6.69
C ARG A 243 -10.67 1.00 5.61
N ASP A 244 -10.23 1.04 4.36
CA ASP A 244 -11.09 0.87 3.20
C ASP A 244 -10.71 -0.39 2.43
N GLU A 245 -11.45 -1.48 2.69
CA GLU A 245 -11.19 -2.76 2.03
C GLU A 245 -11.42 -2.71 0.52
N THR A 246 -12.19 -1.75 -0.01
CA THR A 246 -12.39 -1.60 -1.46
C THR A 246 -11.14 -1.12 -2.19
N GLU A 247 -10.15 -0.61 -1.46
CA GLU A 247 -8.86 -0.18 -1.99
C GLU A 247 -7.77 -1.27 -1.91
N GLU A 248 -8.03 -2.34 -1.17
CA GLU A 248 -7.09 -3.46 -1.00
C GLU A 248 -7.31 -4.55 -2.05
N ASP A 249 -6.37 -5.47 -2.17
CA ASP A 249 -6.52 -6.67 -3.01
C ASP A 249 -7.47 -7.67 -2.34
N ALA A 250 -8.44 -8.19 -3.08
CA ALA A 250 -9.45 -9.10 -2.53
C ALA A 250 -8.84 -10.41 -1.98
N LYS A 251 -7.73 -10.89 -2.55
CA LYS A 251 -7.02 -12.09 -2.08
C LYS A 251 -6.26 -11.81 -0.79
N GLU A 252 -5.67 -10.60 -0.67
CA GLU A 252 -5.00 -10.17 0.57
C GLU A 252 -6.02 -10.03 1.72
N ILE A 253 -7.20 -9.48 1.43
CA ILE A 253 -8.31 -9.42 2.40
C ILE A 253 -8.73 -10.84 2.82
N GLU A 254 -8.94 -11.74 1.86
CA GLU A 254 -9.35 -13.12 2.16
C GLU A 254 -8.28 -13.83 2.99
N ALA A 255 -7.00 -13.69 2.63
CA ALA A 255 -5.89 -14.26 3.37
C ALA A 255 -5.83 -13.76 4.83
N SER A 256 -6.12 -12.48 5.05
CA SER A 256 -6.13 -11.90 6.40
C SER A 256 -7.18 -12.52 7.33
N LYS A 257 -8.30 -13.00 6.80
CA LYS A 257 -9.34 -13.69 7.58
C LYS A 257 -8.87 -15.05 8.13
N HIS A 258 -7.87 -15.63 7.46
CA HIS A 258 -7.26 -16.90 7.84
C HIS A 258 -5.90 -16.75 8.54
N ASP A 259 -5.54 -15.52 8.90
CA ASP A 259 -4.24 -15.19 9.52
C ASP A 259 -3.07 -15.71 8.65
N LEU A 260 -3.15 -15.47 7.33
CA LEU A 260 -2.14 -15.75 6.33
C LEU A 260 -1.50 -14.45 5.86
N ALA A 261 -0.17 -14.44 5.76
CA ALA A 261 0.55 -13.33 5.13
C ALA A 261 0.60 -13.56 3.61
N TYR A 262 -0.21 -12.82 2.86
CA TYR A 262 -0.33 -12.92 1.41
C TYR A 262 -0.08 -11.56 0.75
N ILE A 263 0.67 -11.58 -0.36
CA ILE A 263 0.86 -10.42 -1.24
C ILE A 263 0.70 -10.91 -2.68
N ALA A 264 -0.21 -10.29 -3.43
CA ALA A 264 -0.40 -10.58 -4.85
C ALA A 264 0.78 -10.05 -5.69
N LEU A 265 1.24 -10.85 -6.66
CA LEU A 265 2.28 -10.51 -7.63
C LEU A 265 1.80 -10.84 -9.05
N ASP A 266 2.55 -10.40 -10.06
CA ASP A 266 2.13 -10.49 -11.48
C ASP A 266 2.62 -11.75 -12.22
N GLY A 267 2.97 -12.81 -11.48
CA GLY A 267 3.54 -14.02 -12.08
C GLY A 267 2.54 -15.13 -12.37
N THR A 268 3.09 -16.31 -12.66
CA THR A 268 2.35 -17.52 -13.07
C THR A 268 2.54 -18.71 -12.12
N ILE A 269 3.50 -18.63 -11.19
CA ILE A 269 3.75 -19.70 -10.22
C ILE A 269 3.25 -19.29 -8.85
N GLY A 270 2.20 -19.97 -8.39
CA GLY A 270 1.71 -19.82 -7.02
C GLY A 270 2.70 -20.38 -6.02
N CYS A 271 2.93 -19.67 -4.90
CA CYS A 271 3.88 -20.05 -3.87
C CYS A 271 3.19 -20.21 -2.52
N MET A 272 3.49 -21.31 -1.81
CA MET A 272 3.10 -21.53 -0.41
C MET A 272 4.31 -21.96 0.39
N VAL A 273 4.66 -21.18 1.39
CA VAL A 273 5.90 -21.36 2.17
C VAL A 273 5.62 -21.16 3.65
N ASN A 274 6.42 -21.70 4.53
CA ASN A 274 6.41 -21.36 5.95
C ASN A 274 7.65 -20.57 6.34
N GLY A 275 7.45 -19.31 6.64
CA GLY A 275 8.49 -18.36 7.02
C GLY A 275 8.88 -17.40 5.89
N ALA A 276 8.84 -16.11 6.21
CA ALA A 276 9.04 -15.03 5.25
C ALA A 276 10.40 -15.09 4.52
N GLY A 277 11.49 -15.44 5.23
CA GLY A 277 12.82 -15.58 4.61
C GLY A 277 12.87 -16.69 3.57
N LEU A 278 12.24 -17.85 3.86
CA LEU A 278 12.16 -18.95 2.90
C LEU A 278 11.23 -18.58 1.72
N ALA A 279 10.17 -17.82 1.96
CA ALA A 279 9.30 -17.30 0.92
C ALA A 279 10.10 -16.39 -0.04
N MET A 280 10.85 -15.43 0.46
CA MET A 280 11.69 -14.56 -0.38
C MET A 280 12.68 -15.35 -1.23
N ALA A 281 13.40 -16.30 -0.62
CA ALA A 281 14.33 -17.18 -1.37
C ALA A 281 13.63 -18.01 -2.45
N THR A 282 12.39 -18.44 -2.18
CA THR A 282 11.58 -19.19 -3.16
C THR A 282 11.19 -18.32 -4.35
N LEU A 283 10.80 -17.07 -4.10
CA LEU A 283 10.48 -16.10 -5.17
C LEU A 283 11.71 -15.80 -6.04
N ASP A 284 12.87 -15.60 -5.41
CA ASP A 284 14.13 -15.28 -6.10
C ASP A 284 14.59 -16.44 -7.00
N ILE A 285 14.52 -17.68 -6.51
CA ILE A 285 14.97 -18.82 -7.32
C ILE A 285 14.03 -19.10 -8.49
N ILE A 286 12.71 -18.90 -8.34
CA ILE A 286 11.77 -18.98 -9.46
C ILE A 286 12.15 -17.98 -10.56
N LYS A 287 12.49 -16.74 -10.17
CA LYS A 287 12.95 -15.72 -11.11
C LYS A 287 14.28 -16.09 -11.77
N LEU A 288 15.20 -16.67 -11.03
CA LEU A 288 16.49 -17.14 -11.56
C LEU A 288 16.31 -18.15 -12.69
N TYR A 289 15.27 -19.01 -12.62
CA TYR A 289 14.92 -19.99 -13.65
C TYR A 289 14.01 -19.45 -14.76
N GLY A 290 13.77 -18.13 -14.79
CA GLY A 290 13.11 -17.42 -15.90
C GLY A 290 11.59 -17.40 -15.88
N GLU A 291 10.98 -17.74 -14.73
CA GLU A 291 9.56 -17.59 -14.49
C GLU A 291 9.31 -16.52 -13.42
N SER A 292 8.03 -16.21 -13.15
CA SER A 292 7.66 -15.21 -12.17
C SER A 292 6.69 -15.76 -11.14
N PRO A 293 6.88 -15.48 -9.83
CA PRO A 293 5.94 -15.85 -8.79
C PRO A 293 4.65 -15.04 -8.89
N ALA A 294 3.50 -15.69 -8.67
CA ALA A 294 2.17 -15.07 -8.68
C ALA A 294 1.81 -14.44 -7.32
N ASN A 295 2.49 -14.87 -6.26
CA ASN A 295 2.24 -14.37 -4.91
C ASN A 295 3.42 -14.64 -3.97
N PHE A 296 3.52 -13.83 -2.92
CA PHE A 296 4.15 -14.20 -1.67
C PHE A 296 3.07 -14.80 -0.76
N LEU A 297 3.33 -15.95 -0.13
CA LEU A 297 2.45 -16.51 0.89
C LEU A 297 3.23 -17.24 1.95
N ASP A 298 3.12 -16.77 3.19
CA ASP A 298 3.67 -17.40 4.38
C ASP A 298 2.51 -17.94 5.24
N VAL A 299 2.44 -19.28 5.37
CA VAL A 299 1.43 -19.93 6.21
C VAL A 299 1.79 -19.93 7.71
N GLY A 300 2.99 -19.44 8.06
CA GLY A 300 3.50 -19.40 9.42
C GLY A 300 3.95 -20.77 9.97
N GLY A 301 4.58 -20.74 11.14
CA GLY A 301 5.12 -21.95 11.79
C GLY A 301 4.08 -22.84 12.48
N GLY A 302 2.81 -22.48 12.48
CA GLY A 302 1.71 -23.20 13.14
C GLY A 302 0.53 -23.51 12.20
N ALA A 303 0.78 -23.68 10.88
CA ALA A 303 -0.28 -23.88 9.90
C ALA A 303 -1.08 -25.17 10.20
N THR A 304 -2.39 -25.01 10.23
CA THR A 304 -3.36 -26.11 10.34
C THR A 304 -3.82 -26.54 8.95
N GLU A 305 -4.55 -27.66 8.88
CA GLU A 305 -5.16 -28.13 7.62
C GLU A 305 -6.08 -27.05 7.01
N GLU A 306 -6.84 -26.32 7.84
CA GLU A 306 -7.73 -25.26 7.41
C GLU A 306 -6.94 -24.08 6.79
N LYS A 307 -5.83 -23.66 7.42
CA LYS A 307 -4.97 -22.60 6.86
C LYS A 307 -4.35 -23.02 5.53
N VAL A 308 -3.87 -24.26 5.43
CA VAL A 308 -3.31 -24.79 4.18
C VAL A 308 -4.37 -24.86 3.08
N THR A 309 -5.59 -25.29 3.42
CA THR A 309 -6.72 -25.35 2.47
C THR A 309 -7.10 -23.94 1.99
N ALA A 310 -7.23 -22.98 2.90
CA ALA A 310 -7.50 -21.59 2.55
C ALA A 310 -6.38 -21.00 1.65
N ALA A 311 -5.12 -21.29 1.95
CA ALA A 311 -3.99 -20.88 1.12
C ALA A 311 -4.10 -21.40 -0.32
N PHE A 312 -4.40 -22.69 -0.50
CA PHE A 312 -4.64 -23.26 -1.83
C PHE A 312 -5.84 -22.64 -2.54
N GLN A 313 -6.95 -22.39 -1.85
CA GLN A 313 -8.14 -21.74 -2.42
C GLN A 313 -7.80 -20.34 -2.93
N ILE A 314 -7.04 -19.55 -2.15
CA ILE A 314 -6.62 -18.21 -2.51
C ILE A 314 -5.70 -18.25 -3.74
N ILE A 315 -4.67 -19.12 -3.73
CA ILE A 315 -3.74 -19.25 -4.86
C ILE A 315 -4.49 -19.67 -6.13
N THR A 316 -5.36 -20.68 -6.04
CA THR A 316 -6.08 -21.22 -7.21
C THR A 316 -7.21 -20.33 -7.71
N SER A 317 -7.65 -19.35 -6.91
CA SER A 317 -8.59 -18.32 -7.36
C SER A 317 -7.97 -17.35 -8.37
N ASP A 318 -6.65 -17.33 -8.50
CA ASP A 318 -5.94 -16.52 -9.47
C ASP A 318 -5.87 -17.24 -10.82
N PRO A 319 -6.53 -16.73 -11.87
CA PRO A 319 -6.51 -17.37 -13.20
C PRO A 319 -5.14 -17.29 -13.89
N SER A 320 -4.21 -16.46 -13.41
CA SER A 320 -2.85 -16.37 -13.93
C SER A 320 -1.96 -17.54 -13.45
N VAL A 321 -2.34 -18.22 -12.37
CA VAL A 321 -1.56 -19.31 -11.80
C VAL A 321 -1.61 -20.55 -12.69
N LYS A 322 -0.44 -20.96 -13.19
CA LYS A 322 -0.24 -22.12 -14.07
C LYS A 322 0.45 -23.30 -13.38
N GLY A 323 0.94 -23.11 -12.18
CA GLY A 323 1.56 -24.14 -11.35
C GLY A 323 1.78 -23.64 -9.92
N ILE A 324 1.93 -24.55 -8.97
CA ILE A 324 2.10 -24.21 -7.56
C ILE A 324 3.38 -24.87 -7.02
N LEU A 325 4.17 -24.10 -6.32
CA LEU A 325 5.33 -24.55 -5.55
C LEU A 325 5.03 -24.44 -4.06
N VAL A 326 5.00 -25.58 -3.38
CA VAL A 326 4.96 -25.68 -1.91
C VAL A 326 6.37 -25.95 -1.42
N ASN A 327 6.92 -25.04 -0.62
CA ASN A 327 8.26 -25.16 -0.06
C ASN A 327 8.21 -24.99 1.46
N ILE A 328 8.34 -26.11 2.18
CA ILE A 328 8.17 -26.18 3.63
C ILE A 328 9.45 -26.63 4.30
N PHE A 329 9.90 -25.87 5.29
CA PHE A 329 10.92 -26.30 6.22
C PHE A 329 10.29 -26.63 7.59
N GLY A 330 10.22 -27.92 7.91
CA GLY A 330 9.65 -28.44 9.15
C GLY A 330 10.55 -28.12 10.35
N GLY A 331 10.03 -27.32 11.24
CA GLY A 331 10.62 -27.05 12.56
C GLY A 331 9.60 -27.44 13.64
N ILE A 332 8.93 -26.45 14.22
CA ILE A 332 7.78 -26.66 15.12
C ILE A 332 6.66 -27.38 14.37
N MET A 333 6.41 -26.96 13.14
CA MET A 333 5.52 -27.66 12.23
C MET A 333 6.23 -28.88 11.62
N LYS A 334 5.57 -30.04 11.63
CA LYS A 334 6.11 -31.30 11.13
C LYS A 334 5.71 -31.53 9.68
N CYS A 335 6.62 -32.06 8.87
CA CYS A 335 6.40 -32.29 7.45
C CYS A 335 5.28 -33.30 7.16
N ASP A 336 5.05 -34.29 8.02
CA ASP A 336 3.94 -35.26 7.88
C ASP A 336 2.57 -34.59 8.06
N VAL A 337 2.44 -33.60 8.97
CA VAL A 337 1.21 -32.84 9.18
C VAL A 337 0.92 -31.99 7.95
N ILE A 338 1.94 -31.30 7.43
CA ILE A 338 1.81 -30.50 6.21
C ILE A 338 1.48 -31.35 5.00
N ALA A 339 2.14 -32.49 4.83
CA ALA A 339 1.83 -33.39 3.73
C ALA A 339 0.35 -33.81 3.72
N ARG A 340 -0.21 -34.16 4.88
CA ARG A 340 -1.63 -34.45 5.02
C ARG A 340 -2.52 -33.24 4.69
N GLY A 341 -2.18 -32.04 5.19
CA GLY A 341 -2.91 -30.81 4.90
C GLY A 341 -2.89 -30.45 3.40
N VAL A 342 -1.71 -30.54 2.76
CA VAL A 342 -1.56 -30.32 1.31
C VAL A 342 -2.44 -31.29 0.52
N LEU A 343 -2.43 -32.58 0.85
CA LEU A 343 -3.23 -33.58 0.14
C LEU A 343 -4.74 -33.38 0.35
N ALA A 344 -5.16 -33.01 1.56
CA ALA A 344 -6.55 -32.67 1.84
C ALA A 344 -6.99 -31.44 1.02
N ALA A 345 -6.16 -30.39 1.01
CA ALA A 345 -6.42 -29.17 0.25
C ALA A 345 -6.49 -29.43 -1.26
N VAL A 346 -5.56 -30.19 -1.82
CA VAL A 346 -5.53 -30.57 -3.25
C VAL A 346 -6.80 -31.30 -3.66
N LYS A 347 -7.27 -32.22 -2.81
CA LYS A 347 -8.55 -32.93 -3.04
C LYS A 347 -9.76 -31.99 -2.93
N ALA A 348 -9.77 -31.12 -1.92
CA ALA A 348 -10.90 -30.21 -1.68
C ALA A 348 -11.07 -29.17 -2.79
N VAL A 349 -9.97 -28.63 -3.33
CA VAL A 349 -10.03 -27.63 -4.41
C VAL A 349 -10.08 -28.24 -5.82
N GLY A 350 -9.85 -29.57 -5.94
CA GLY A 350 -9.82 -30.22 -7.25
C GLY A 350 -8.72 -29.68 -8.16
N LEU A 351 -7.49 -29.58 -7.64
CA LEU A 351 -6.37 -28.92 -8.29
C LEU A 351 -6.11 -29.44 -9.73
N GLN A 352 -6.05 -28.52 -10.69
CA GLN A 352 -5.86 -28.81 -12.11
C GLN A 352 -4.47 -28.43 -12.64
N VAL A 353 -3.70 -27.66 -11.86
CA VAL A 353 -2.36 -27.20 -12.25
C VAL A 353 -1.28 -28.08 -11.63
N PRO A 354 -0.08 -28.17 -12.23
CA PRO A 354 1.05 -28.89 -11.64
C PRO A 354 1.38 -28.41 -10.23
N LEU A 355 1.66 -29.36 -9.34
CA LEU A 355 2.05 -29.09 -7.96
C LEU A 355 3.43 -29.72 -7.69
N VAL A 356 4.39 -28.90 -7.34
CA VAL A 356 5.68 -29.34 -6.82
C VAL A 356 5.74 -29.11 -5.33
N VAL A 357 6.19 -30.11 -4.57
CA VAL A 357 6.30 -30.04 -3.12
C VAL A 357 7.71 -30.40 -2.67
N ARG A 358 8.35 -29.44 -2.00
CA ARG A 358 9.62 -29.63 -1.29
C ARG A 358 9.35 -29.61 0.21
N LEU A 359 9.76 -30.67 0.88
CA LEU A 359 9.73 -30.81 2.33
C LEU A 359 11.14 -31.01 2.86
N GLU A 360 11.46 -30.35 3.97
CA GLU A 360 12.73 -30.47 4.69
C GLU A 360 12.51 -30.35 6.19
N GLY A 361 13.37 -30.92 7.02
CA GLY A 361 13.33 -30.79 8.48
C GLY A 361 12.58 -31.92 9.18
N THR A 362 11.82 -31.61 10.23
CA THR A 362 11.20 -32.61 11.12
C THR A 362 10.18 -33.48 10.39
N ASN A 363 10.31 -34.80 10.48
CA ASN A 363 9.47 -35.82 9.86
C ASN A 363 9.44 -35.74 8.32
N VAL A 364 10.53 -35.33 7.69
CA VAL A 364 10.62 -35.17 6.23
C VAL A 364 10.36 -36.46 5.48
N GLU A 365 10.95 -37.59 5.92
CA GLU A 365 10.80 -38.90 5.26
C GLU A 365 9.33 -39.38 5.33
N GLU A 366 8.68 -39.22 6.49
CA GLU A 366 7.27 -39.57 6.63
C GLU A 366 6.39 -38.68 5.72
N GLY A 367 6.66 -37.36 5.69
CA GLY A 367 5.96 -36.43 4.81
C GLY A 367 6.11 -36.79 3.32
N LYS A 368 7.31 -37.11 2.87
CA LYS A 368 7.57 -37.59 1.49
C LYS A 368 6.80 -38.87 1.18
N GLN A 369 6.81 -39.85 2.08
CA GLN A 369 6.07 -41.10 1.91
C GLN A 369 4.55 -40.87 1.80
N ILE A 370 3.97 -39.98 2.61
CA ILE A 370 2.56 -39.60 2.55
C ILE A 370 2.23 -39.02 1.16
N ILE A 371 3.06 -38.13 0.64
CA ILE A 371 2.86 -37.53 -0.69
C ILE A 371 2.94 -38.59 -1.79
N LEU A 372 3.97 -39.43 -1.79
CA LEU A 372 4.16 -40.48 -2.79
C LEU A 372 3.03 -41.52 -2.79
N ALA A 373 2.54 -41.92 -1.59
CA ALA A 373 1.47 -42.89 -1.44
C ALA A 373 0.07 -42.33 -1.78
N SER A 374 -0.07 -41.05 -1.98
CA SER A 374 -1.36 -40.38 -2.19
C SER A 374 -2.04 -40.71 -3.52
N GLY A 375 -1.27 -41.10 -4.54
CA GLY A 375 -1.75 -41.31 -5.91
C GLY A 375 -2.16 -39.99 -6.62
N LEU A 376 -1.95 -38.85 -6.01
CA LEU A 376 -2.18 -37.54 -6.63
C LEU A 376 -1.00 -37.14 -7.51
N ASN A 377 -1.25 -36.31 -8.54
CA ASN A 377 -0.21 -35.78 -9.41
C ASN A 377 0.59 -34.68 -8.71
N VAL A 378 1.40 -35.08 -7.72
CA VAL A 378 2.28 -34.18 -6.97
C VAL A 378 3.71 -34.57 -7.26
N ILE A 379 4.53 -33.60 -7.65
CA ILE A 379 5.92 -33.78 -8.01
C ILE A 379 6.78 -33.48 -6.77
N PRO A 380 7.43 -34.50 -6.15
CA PRO A 380 8.32 -34.26 -5.02
C PRO A 380 9.63 -33.60 -5.48
N ALA A 381 10.20 -32.75 -4.64
CA ALA A 381 11.48 -32.14 -4.86
C ALA A 381 12.41 -32.37 -3.65
N ASP A 382 13.72 -32.50 -3.93
CA ASP A 382 14.72 -32.85 -2.93
C ASP A 382 15.29 -31.59 -2.24
N ASP A 383 15.53 -30.55 -3.01
CA ASP A 383 16.00 -29.26 -2.48
C ASP A 383 15.29 -28.08 -3.18
N LEU A 384 15.68 -26.87 -2.84
CA LEU A 384 15.04 -25.66 -3.36
C LEU A 384 15.35 -25.45 -4.85
N ASP A 385 16.55 -25.80 -5.28
CA ASP A 385 16.98 -25.70 -6.68
C ASP A 385 16.21 -26.69 -7.57
N ASP A 386 16.14 -27.95 -7.16
CA ASP A 386 15.35 -29.00 -7.81
C ASP A 386 13.86 -28.64 -7.86
N ALA A 387 13.33 -28.06 -6.79
CA ALA A 387 11.94 -27.61 -6.74
C ALA A 387 11.63 -26.52 -7.77
N ALA A 388 12.52 -25.53 -7.88
CA ALA A 388 12.37 -24.44 -8.86
C ALA A 388 12.49 -24.95 -10.30
N GLN A 389 13.45 -25.80 -10.59
CA GLN A 389 13.58 -26.40 -11.92
C GLN A 389 12.36 -27.23 -12.31
N LYS A 390 11.84 -28.06 -11.40
CA LYS A 390 10.67 -28.91 -11.63
C LYS A 390 9.41 -28.10 -11.89
N ILE A 391 9.15 -27.05 -11.06
CA ILE A 391 7.93 -26.25 -11.26
C ILE A 391 7.99 -25.43 -12.55
N VAL A 392 9.14 -24.82 -12.85
CA VAL A 392 9.31 -24.06 -14.10
C VAL A 392 9.15 -24.95 -15.33
N LYS A 393 9.73 -26.17 -15.27
CA LYS A 393 9.55 -27.16 -16.34
C LYS A 393 8.08 -27.57 -16.50
N ALA A 394 7.41 -27.93 -15.38
CA ALA A 394 6.02 -28.38 -15.39
C ALA A 394 5.07 -27.30 -15.94
N VAL A 395 5.28 -26.02 -15.59
CA VAL A 395 4.48 -24.90 -16.13
C VAL A 395 4.71 -24.73 -17.63
N LYS A 396 5.95 -24.85 -18.13
CA LYS A 396 6.26 -24.78 -19.56
C LYS A 396 5.68 -25.93 -20.37
N GLU A 397 5.59 -27.12 -19.80
CA GLU A 397 5.02 -28.30 -20.46
C GLU A 397 3.47 -28.28 -20.45
N ALA A 398 2.87 -27.55 -19.51
CA ALA A 398 1.40 -27.40 -19.38
C ALA A 398 0.83 -26.20 -20.19
N ALA A 399 1.68 -25.30 -20.69
CA ALA A 399 1.31 -24.11 -21.48
C ALA A 399 1.18 -24.44 -22.96
#